data_93307ce3ded0b81265ad1510dcb91a38
#
_entry.id   93307ce3ded0b81265ad1510dcb91a38
#
_cell.length_a   1.000
_cell.length_b   1.000
_cell.length_c   1.000
_cell.angle_alpha   90.00
_cell.angle_beta   90.00
_cell.angle_gamma   90.00
#
_symmetry.space_group_name_H-M   'P 1'
#
loop_
_entity.id
_entity.type
_entity.pdbx_description
1 polymer ?
#
loop_
_entity_poly.entity_id
_entity_poly.type
_entity_poly.pdbx_seq_one_letter_code
_entity_poly.pdbx_strand_id
1 'polypeptide(L)'
;MGIIMKDVYESPLNSRYASKEMKYLFSPDYKFKTWRRLWIALAESEKELGLNITDEQIAELKAHADDINYDVAEAQEKVVRHDVMSHVYAYGVQCPKAAGIIHLGATSCYVGDNTDVITMTEGLKLLRKKLVNLIAKLSSFADKYKSMSCLAFTHFQPAQPTTVGKRATLWAQDVLMDLTALEFQLSQMKLLGSKGTTGTQASFVDLFDGDDEKIKALDKKIAEKMGFSSCFSVSGQTYSRKLDSQVLFVLSGIAQSASKFSNDLRLLQHMKEIEEPFEKKQIGSSAMAYKRNPMRSERITSLSRYVMADVINPSVTAGTQWLERSLDDSANKRISIAEGFLATDAILELYINIVSGLVVYPKMIEKHLNDELPFMATENILMEAVKKGGNRQTLHEEIRRHSMAAGAVVKVEGKPNDLVERIAADPMFSLTLDEIKAQLKPENFIGRAPQQVTEFIEGDVKPVLEKYKDLLGLEVEIKV
;
A
#
# COMPACT_ATOMS: atom_id res chain seq x y z
N MET A 1 -13.87 1.95 -30.50
CA MET A 1 -14.54 1.51 -29.25
C MET A 1 -14.63 0.00 -29.33
N GLY A 2 -13.65 -0.72 -28.77
CA GLY A 2 -13.64 -2.20 -28.82
C GLY A 2 -14.86 -2.75 -28.10
N ILE A 3 -15.54 -3.70 -28.72
CA ILE A 3 -16.64 -4.44 -28.10
C ILE A 3 -16.05 -5.23 -26.96
N ILE A 4 -16.38 -4.85 -25.71
CA ILE A 4 -16.05 -5.66 -24.54
C ILE A 4 -16.89 -6.93 -24.64
N MET A 5 -16.24 -8.03 -25.00
CA MET A 5 -16.91 -9.33 -25.01
C MET A 5 -17.31 -9.70 -23.58
N LYS A 6 -18.58 -10.11 -23.41
CA LYS A 6 -19.14 -10.46 -22.09
C LYS A 6 -19.10 -11.96 -21.80
N ASP A 7 -18.61 -12.73 -22.73
CA ASP A 7 -18.57 -14.19 -22.76
C ASP A 7 -17.18 -14.77 -22.45
N VAL A 8 -16.26 -13.90 -22.01
CA VAL A 8 -14.91 -14.29 -21.56
C VAL A 8 -14.64 -13.86 -20.13
N TYR A 9 -13.79 -14.62 -19.45
CA TYR A 9 -13.35 -14.25 -18.10
C TYR A 9 -12.46 -12.98 -18.14
N GLU A 10 -12.75 -12.04 -17.26
CA GLU A 10 -11.91 -10.88 -17.01
C GLU A 10 -11.63 -10.74 -15.51
N SER A 11 -10.36 -10.53 -15.15
CA SER A 11 -9.99 -10.33 -13.73
C SER A 11 -10.73 -9.14 -13.14
N PRO A 12 -11.37 -9.30 -11.95
CA PRO A 12 -12.01 -8.20 -11.22
C PRO A 12 -11.05 -7.05 -10.89
N LEU A 13 -9.76 -7.33 -10.75
CA LEU A 13 -8.75 -6.30 -10.54
C LEU A 13 -8.72 -5.31 -11.70
N ASN A 14 -8.86 -5.81 -12.93
CA ASN A 14 -8.89 -4.97 -14.13
C ASN A 14 -10.24 -4.29 -14.34
N SER A 15 -11.34 -5.04 -14.26
CA SER A 15 -12.67 -4.51 -14.60
C SER A 15 -13.30 -3.63 -13.51
N ARG A 16 -12.96 -3.86 -12.22
CA ARG A 16 -13.67 -3.28 -11.09
C ARG A 16 -12.81 -2.45 -10.14
N TYR A 17 -11.58 -2.85 -9.82
CA TYR A 17 -10.91 -2.40 -8.62
C TYR A 17 -9.74 -1.45 -8.84
N ALA A 18 -8.78 -1.78 -9.70
CA ALA A 18 -7.58 -0.98 -9.86
C ALA A 18 -7.82 0.35 -10.61
N SER A 19 -6.98 1.34 -10.34
CA SER A 19 -6.99 2.64 -11.02
C SER A 19 -6.64 2.52 -12.51
N LYS A 20 -7.01 3.54 -13.29
CA LYS A 20 -6.66 3.58 -14.73
C LYS A 20 -5.15 3.63 -14.93
N GLU A 21 -4.46 4.37 -14.08
CA GLU A 21 -3.02 4.58 -14.14
C GLU A 21 -2.27 3.25 -13.90
N MET A 22 -2.62 2.51 -12.85
CA MET A 22 -1.97 1.23 -12.58
C MET A 22 -2.27 0.20 -13.68
N LYS A 23 -3.50 0.15 -14.17
CA LYS A 23 -3.86 -0.74 -15.30
C LYS A 23 -3.08 -0.42 -16.57
N TYR A 24 -2.84 0.87 -16.83
CA TYR A 24 -2.04 1.28 -17.99
C TYR A 24 -0.60 0.79 -17.89
N LEU A 25 0.03 0.91 -16.70
CA LEU A 25 1.41 0.43 -16.49
C LEU A 25 1.59 -1.06 -16.82
N PHE A 26 0.57 -1.87 -16.57
CA PHE A 26 0.60 -3.31 -16.85
C PHE A 26 -0.07 -3.69 -18.18
N SER A 27 -0.39 -2.71 -19.03
CA SER A 27 -1.01 -2.94 -20.33
C SER A 27 0.02 -3.36 -21.40
N PRO A 28 -0.41 -4.07 -22.45
CA PRO A 28 0.42 -4.32 -23.60
C PRO A 28 0.96 -3.05 -24.26
N ASP A 29 0.15 -1.98 -24.29
CA ASP A 29 0.54 -0.70 -24.89
C ASP A 29 1.74 -0.07 -24.15
N TYR A 30 1.71 -0.02 -22.83
CA TYR A 30 2.85 0.46 -22.04
C TYR A 30 4.09 -0.42 -22.23
N LYS A 31 3.91 -1.75 -22.21
CA LYS A 31 4.97 -2.74 -22.41
C LYS A 31 5.69 -2.53 -23.75
N PHE A 32 4.95 -2.52 -24.85
CA PHE A 32 5.57 -2.50 -26.17
C PHE A 32 6.12 -1.11 -26.56
N LYS A 33 5.52 -0.04 -26.09
CA LYS A 33 6.12 1.31 -26.19
C LYS A 33 7.43 1.40 -25.39
N THR A 34 7.49 0.76 -24.25
CA THR A 34 8.74 0.70 -23.45
C THR A 34 9.82 -0.13 -24.17
N TRP A 35 9.46 -1.22 -24.84
CA TRP A 35 10.39 -1.97 -25.68
C TRP A 35 10.98 -1.08 -26.77
N ARG A 36 10.17 -0.30 -27.49
CA ARG A 36 10.66 0.62 -28.51
C ARG A 36 11.57 1.70 -27.93
N ARG A 37 11.23 2.27 -26.80
CA ARG A 37 12.12 3.21 -26.10
C ARG A 37 13.46 2.58 -25.72
N LEU A 38 13.47 1.34 -25.26
CA LEU A 38 14.69 0.60 -24.96
C LEU A 38 15.53 0.34 -26.22
N TRP A 39 14.91 -0.02 -27.36
CA TRP A 39 15.64 -0.18 -28.64
C TRP A 39 16.20 1.14 -29.14
N ILE A 40 15.48 2.24 -28.99
CA ILE A 40 15.97 3.58 -29.32
C ILE A 40 17.17 3.92 -28.41
N ALA A 41 17.05 3.72 -27.10
CA ALA A 41 18.13 3.97 -26.15
C ALA A 41 19.39 3.15 -26.46
N LEU A 42 19.22 1.88 -26.87
CA LEU A 42 20.30 1.01 -27.31
C LEU A 42 20.98 1.59 -28.55
N ALA A 43 20.23 1.81 -29.63
CA ALA A 43 20.76 2.30 -30.91
C ALA A 43 21.46 3.68 -30.77
N GLU A 44 20.87 4.60 -30.02
CA GLU A 44 21.50 5.90 -29.73
C GLU A 44 22.83 5.73 -28.98
N SER A 45 22.85 4.86 -27.96
CA SER A 45 24.05 4.62 -27.14
C SER A 45 25.14 3.94 -27.97
N GLU A 46 24.78 2.97 -28.79
CA GLU A 46 25.70 2.30 -29.71
C GLU A 46 26.30 3.28 -30.73
N LYS A 47 25.48 4.17 -31.31
CA LYS A 47 25.94 5.24 -32.18
C LYS A 47 26.93 6.19 -31.49
N GLU A 48 26.58 6.67 -30.30
CA GLU A 48 27.43 7.55 -29.50
C GLU A 48 28.79 6.91 -29.14
N LEU A 49 28.84 5.59 -29.09
CA LEU A 49 30.06 4.80 -28.81
C LEU A 49 30.81 4.41 -30.10
N GLY A 50 30.34 4.81 -31.25
CA GLY A 50 31.08 4.73 -32.51
C GLY A 50 30.65 3.60 -33.45
N LEU A 51 29.52 2.91 -33.18
CA LEU A 51 28.98 1.98 -34.17
C LEU A 51 28.34 2.76 -35.35
N ASN A 52 28.35 2.13 -36.53
CA ASN A 52 27.86 2.73 -37.78
C ASN A 52 26.32 2.76 -37.82
N ILE A 53 25.75 3.65 -37.05
CA ILE A 53 24.30 3.92 -36.98
C ILE A 53 24.09 5.38 -37.39
N THR A 54 23.15 5.62 -38.33
CA THR A 54 22.92 6.96 -38.84
C THR A 54 21.86 7.74 -38.07
N ASP A 55 21.88 9.08 -38.22
CA ASP A 55 20.83 9.95 -37.62
C ASP A 55 19.46 9.65 -38.26
N GLU A 56 19.41 9.28 -39.54
CA GLU A 56 18.16 8.90 -40.22
C GLU A 56 17.55 7.66 -39.60
N GLN A 57 18.36 6.64 -39.25
CA GLN A 57 17.88 5.41 -38.59
C GLN A 57 17.29 5.73 -37.23
N ILE A 58 17.99 6.54 -36.43
CA ILE A 58 17.47 6.96 -35.13
C ILE A 58 16.18 7.78 -35.25
N ALA A 59 16.12 8.71 -36.22
CA ALA A 59 14.92 9.52 -36.46
C ALA A 59 13.73 8.67 -36.85
N GLU A 60 13.94 7.65 -37.71
CA GLU A 60 12.90 6.72 -38.13
C GLU A 60 12.37 5.89 -36.94
N LEU A 61 13.26 5.37 -36.05
CA LEU A 61 12.83 4.67 -34.84
C LEU A 61 11.99 5.59 -33.94
N LYS A 62 12.43 6.81 -33.72
CA LYS A 62 11.71 7.77 -32.88
C LYS A 62 10.34 8.14 -33.43
N ALA A 63 10.21 8.25 -34.77
CA ALA A 63 8.96 8.58 -35.41
C ALA A 63 7.87 7.52 -35.15
N HIS A 64 8.26 6.27 -34.96
CA HIS A 64 7.37 5.13 -34.73
C HIS A 64 7.48 4.55 -33.29
N ALA A 65 7.90 5.35 -32.32
CA ALA A 65 8.05 4.88 -30.92
C ALA A 65 6.72 4.47 -30.28
N ASP A 66 5.62 5.14 -30.65
CA ASP A 66 4.34 5.03 -29.95
C ASP A 66 3.20 4.38 -30.76
N ASP A 67 3.34 4.25 -32.06
CA ASP A 67 2.32 3.66 -32.96
C ASP A 67 2.57 2.17 -33.21
N ILE A 68 2.30 1.35 -32.23
CA ILE A 68 2.53 -0.10 -32.30
C ILE A 68 1.60 -0.73 -33.38
N ASN A 69 2.17 -1.38 -34.37
CA ASN A 69 1.42 -2.14 -35.40
C ASN A 69 1.14 -3.57 -34.91
N TYR A 70 0.18 -3.70 -34.00
CA TYR A 70 -0.17 -4.95 -33.33
C TYR A 70 -0.50 -6.08 -34.32
N ASP A 71 -1.28 -5.81 -35.34
CA ASP A 71 -1.70 -6.83 -36.35
C ASP A 71 -0.49 -7.51 -37.00
N VAL A 72 0.54 -6.73 -37.33
CA VAL A 72 1.78 -7.26 -37.94
C VAL A 72 2.57 -8.08 -36.91
N ALA A 73 2.68 -7.60 -35.68
CA ALA A 73 3.38 -8.32 -34.62
C ALA A 73 2.69 -9.65 -34.30
N GLU A 74 1.37 -9.65 -34.15
CA GLU A 74 0.58 -10.85 -33.83
C GLU A 74 0.60 -11.87 -34.98
N ALA A 75 0.54 -11.40 -36.20
CA ALA A 75 0.64 -12.28 -37.39
C ALA A 75 2.03 -12.96 -37.45
N GLN A 76 3.08 -12.20 -37.18
CA GLN A 76 4.45 -12.72 -37.14
C GLN A 76 4.67 -13.69 -36.00
N GLU A 77 4.12 -13.41 -34.80
CA GLU A 77 4.24 -14.28 -33.65
C GLU A 77 3.61 -15.67 -33.88
N LYS A 78 2.50 -15.73 -34.58
CA LYS A 78 1.89 -17.02 -34.99
C LYS A 78 2.82 -17.88 -35.85
N VAL A 79 3.73 -17.25 -36.59
CA VAL A 79 4.70 -17.95 -37.45
C VAL A 79 5.95 -18.35 -36.64
N VAL A 80 6.58 -17.38 -35.98
CA VAL A 80 7.89 -17.60 -35.37
C VAL A 80 7.84 -18.06 -33.89
N ARG A 81 6.66 -17.97 -33.26
CA ARG A 81 6.43 -18.37 -31.87
C ARG A 81 7.36 -17.67 -30.86
N HIS A 82 7.67 -16.40 -31.12
CA HIS A 82 8.57 -15.60 -30.31
C HIS A 82 8.16 -14.14 -30.31
N ASP A 83 7.67 -13.65 -29.16
CA ASP A 83 7.09 -12.31 -29.01
C ASP A 83 8.08 -11.18 -29.33
N VAL A 84 9.29 -11.21 -28.75
CA VAL A 84 10.28 -10.15 -28.97
C VAL A 84 10.69 -10.06 -30.46
N MET A 85 10.97 -11.20 -31.10
CA MET A 85 11.35 -11.21 -32.52
C MET A 85 10.19 -10.78 -33.44
N SER A 86 8.96 -11.04 -33.05
CA SER A 86 7.78 -10.56 -33.75
C SER A 86 7.66 -9.04 -33.71
N HIS A 87 7.94 -8.44 -32.56
CA HIS A 87 7.96 -6.99 -32.40
C HIS A 87 9.18 -6.33 -33.06
N VAL A 88 10.36 -6.99 -33.08
CA VAL A 88 11.50 -6.53 -33.89
C VAL A 88 11.11 -6.47 -35.37
N TYR A 89 10.48 -7.53 -35.89
CA TYR A 89 10.00 -7.58 -37.25
C TYR A 89 8.96 -6.46 -37.55
N ALA A 90 7.95 -6.36 -36.69
CA ALA A 90 6.89 -5.36 -36.85
C ALA A 90 7.44 -3.92 -36.84
N TYR A 91 8.39 -3.65 -35.98
CA TYR A 91 9.07 -2.36 -35.90
C TYR A 91 9.92 -2.10 -37.16
N GLY A 92 10.63 -3.13 -37.65
CA GLY A 92 11.40 -3.05 -38.90
C GLY A 92 10.55 -2.79 -40.13
N VAL A 93 9.29 -3.28 -40.15
CA VAL A 93 8.33 -2.98 -41.25
C VAL A 93 8.00 -1.48 -41.30
N GLN A 94 7.85 -0.84 -40.15
CA GLN A 94 7.63 0.62 -40.05
C GLN A 94 8.92 1.42 -40.26
N CYS A 95 10.07 0.83 -39.93
CA CYS A 95 11.37 1.49 -39.97
C CYS A 95 12.35 0.75 -40.89
N PRO A 96 12.12 0.77 -42.22
CA PRO A 96 12.93 -0.03 -43.18
C PRO A 96 14.40 0.37 -43.21
N LYS A 97 14.76 1.63 -42.99
CA LYS A 97 16.16 2.09 -42.89
C LYS A 97 16.85 1.59 -41.63
N ALA A 98 16.12 1.51 -40.51
CA ALA A 98 16.63 1.09 -39.23
C ALA A 98 16.46 -0.41 -38.98
N ALA A 99 15.76 -1.18 -39.82
CA ALA A 99 15.44 -2.59 -39.58
C ALA A 99 16.66 -3.44 -39.19
N GLY A 100 17.81 -3.17 -39.75
CA GLY A 100 19.04 -3.92 -39.53
C GLY A 100 19.77 -3.61 -38.22
N ILE A 101 19.35 -2.56 -37.53
CA ILE A 101 19.99 -2.15 -36.25
C ILE A 101 19.07 -2.31 -35.03
N ILE A 102 17.83 -2.67 -35.23
CA ILE A 102 16.90 -2.94 -34.12
C ILE A 102 17.41 -4.16 -33.35
N HIS A 103 17.56 -4.03 -32.04
CA HIS A 103 17.98 -5.14 -31.18
C HIS A 103 19.41 -5.61 -31.41
N LEU A 104 20.30 -4.74 -31.91
CA LEU A 104 21.69 -5.09 -32.24
C LEU A 104 22.44 -5.54 -30.99
N GLY A 105 23.09 -6.70 -31.05
CA GLY A 105 23.85 -7.30 -29.94
C GLY A 105 23.00 -7.76 -28.74
N ALA A 106 21.72 -7.40 -28.69
CA ALA A 106 20.84 -7.69 -27.55
C ALA A 106 20.21 -9.09 -27.63
N THR A 107 19.68 -9.53 -26.50
CA THR A 107 18.81 -10.71 -26.37
C THR A 107 17.43 -10.30 -25.89
N SER A 108 16.46 -11.22 -25.93
CA SER A 108 15.06 -10.93 -25.57
C SER A 108 14.90 -10.34 -24.17
N CYS A 109 15.72 -10.76 -23.23
CA CYS A 109 15.68 -10.22 -21.85
C CYS A 109 16.12 -8.76 -21.77
N TYR A 110 16.82 -8.23 -22.76
CA TYR A 110 17.12 -6.79 -22.81
C TYR A 110 15.83 -5.95 -22.73
N VAL A 111 14.87 -6.20 -23.59
CA VAL A 111 13.59 -5.47 -23.55
C VAL A 111 12.67 -6.02 -22.46
N GLY A 112 12.60 -7.33 -22.28
CA GLY A 112 11.68 -7.95 -21.31
C GLY A 112 12.01 -7.55 -19.88
N ASP A 113 13.21 -7.83 -19.44
CA ASP A 113 13.64 -7.61 -18.06
C ASP A 113 13.78 -6.11 -17.70
N ASN A 114 14.36 -5.31 -18.60
CA ASN A 114 14.43 -3.86 -18.35
C ASN A 114 13.03 -3.23 -18.28
N THR A 115 12.08 -3.67 -19.10
CA THR A 115 10.68 -3.21 -19.04
C THR A 115 10.04 -3.61 -17.72
N ASP A 116 10.26 -4.83 -17.23
CA ASP A 116 9.71 -5.27 -15.95
C ASP A 116 10.22 -4.40 -14.78
N VAL A 117 11.52 -4.06 -14.76
CA VAL A 117 12.08 -3.14 -13.77
C VAL A 117 11.46 -1.74 -13.88
N ILE A 118 11.33 -1.21 -15.10
CA ILE A 118 10.72 0.10 -15.34
C ILE A 118 9.27 0.10 -14.85
N THR A 119 8.48 -0.90 -15.21
CA THR A 119 7.07 -1.02 -14.82
C THR A 119 6.91 -1.12 -13.31
N MET A 120 7.70 -1.97 -12.63
CA MET A 120 7.68 -2.07 -11.18
C MET A 120 8.08 -0.76 -10.52
N THR A 121 9.08 -0.06 -11.05
CA THR A 121 9.53 1.24 -10.53
C THR A 121 8.44 2.29 -10.65
N GLU A 122 7.78 2.41 -11.79
CA GLU A 122 6.67 3.35 -11.97
C GLU A 122 5.45 2.96 -11.12
N GLY A 123 5.17 1.67 -10.98
CA GLY A 123 4.16 1.16 -10.06
C GLY A 123 4.44 1.56 -8.60
N LEU A 124 5.66 1.38 -8.12
CA LEU A 124 6.07 1.81 -6.78
C LEU A 124 5.96 3.34 -6.61
N LYS A 125 6.33 4.13 -7.61
CA LYS A 125 6.15 5.60 -7.57
C LYS A 125 4.68 6.00 -7.47
N LEU A 126 3.79 5.31 -8.17
CA LEU A 126 2.34 5.54 -8.08
C LEU A 126 1.81 5.18 -6.69
N LEU A 127 2.22 4.06 -6.13
CA LEU A 127 1.87 3.66 -4.76
C LEU A 127 2.44 4.65 -3.73
N ARG A 128 3.67 5.15 -3.91
CA ARG A 128 4.25 6.22 -3.07
C ARG A 128 3.33 7.44 -3.00
N LYS A 129 2.86 7.91 -4.15
CA LYS A 129 1.91 9.04 -4.22
C LYS A 129 0.67 8.78 -3.39
N LYS A 130 0.12 7.55 -3.46
CA LYS A 130 -1.07 7.17 -2.69
C LYS A 130 -0.78 7.07 -1.19
N LEU A 131 0.35 6.49 -0.79
CA LEU A 131 0.76 6.42 0.62
C LEU A 131 0.95 7.82 1.23
N VAL A 132 1.60 8.74 0.52
CA VAL A 132 1.79 10.13 1.00
C VAL A 132 0.44 10.82 1.23
N ASN A 133 -0.51 10.69 0.30
CA ASN A 133 -1.85 11.26 0.46
C ASN A 133 -2.65 10.59 1.58
N LEU A 134 -2.51 9.29 1.75
CA LEU A 134 -3.13 8.55 2.84
C LEU A 134 -2.60 9.02 4.21
N ILE A 135 -1.29 9.18 4.35
CA ILE A 135 -0.64 9.73 5.56
C ILE A 135 -1.20 11.12 5.87
N ALA A 136 -1.30 12.00 4.87
CA ALA A 136 -1.86 13.34 5.05
C ALA A 136 -3.31 13.31 5.58
N LYS A 137 -4.15 12.43 5.01
CA LYS A 137 -5.56 12.30 5.42
C LYS A 137 -5.70 11.68 6.81
N LEU A 138 -4.94 10.63 7.13
CA LEU A 138 -4.91 10.01 8.46
C LEU A 138 -4.44 11.00 9.53
N SER A 139 -3.42 11.78 9.23
CA SER A 139 -2.87 12.79 10.15
C SER A 139 -3.85 13.92 10.40
N SER A 140 -4.56 14.39 9.37
CA SER A 140 -5.62 15.39 9.51
C SER A 140 -6.78 14.86 10.36
N PHE A 141 -7.18 13.61 10.18
CA PHE A 141 -8.18 12.96 11.02
C PHE A 141 -7.70 12.82 12.48
N ALA A 142 -6.45 12.40 12.68
CA ALA A 142 -5.85 12.27 14.01
C ALA A 142 -5.81 13.60 14.74
N ASP A 143 -5.40 14.68 14.09
CA ASP A 143 -5.34 16.02 14.68
C ASP A 143 -6.73 16.53 15.06
N LYS A 144 -7.71 16.36 14.18
CA LYS A 144 -9.10 16.74 14.42
C LYS A 144 -9.68 16.11 15.69
N TYR A 145 -9.33 14.86 15.96
CA TYR A 145 -9.89 14.09 17.06
C TYR A 145 -8.89 13.77 18.18
N LYS A 146 -7.78 14.50 18.26
CA LYS A 146 -6.70 14.24 19.25
C LYS A 146 -7.12 14.33 20.69
N SER A 147 -8.14 15.12 20.99
CA SER A 147 -8.66 15.30 22.36
C SER A 147 -9.98 14.58 22.62
N MET A 148 -10.54 13.86 21.64
CA MET A 148 -11.78 13.12 21.81
C MET A 148 -11.50 11.79 22.53
N SER A 149 -11.80 11.75 23.84
CA SER A 149 -11.66 10.56 24.67
C SER A 149 -12.53 9.43 24.17
N CYS A 150 -12.01 8.22 24.13
CA CYS A 150 -12.73 7.00 23.82
C CYS A 150 -12.19 5.82 24.62
N LEU A 151 -13.00 4.78 24.71
CA LEU A 151 -12.58 3.55 25.35
C LEU A 151 -11.51 2.85 24.50
N ALA A 152 -10.40 2.46 25.12
CA ALA A 152 -9.41 1.60 24.49
C ALA A 152 -9.69 0.13 24.84
N PHE A 153 -9.13 -0.76 24.02
CA PHE A 153 -9.28 -2.20 24.18
C PHE A 153 -7.92 -2.90 24.12
N THR A 154 -7.67 -3.75 25.10
CA THR A 154 -6.60 -4.74 25.05
C THR A 154 -7.24 -6.12 25.20
N HIS A 155 -6.78 -7.12 24.45
CA HIS A 155 -7.45 -8.43 24.37
C HIS A 155 -8.95 -8.33 24.00
N PHE A 156 -9.29 -7.26 23.30
CA PHE A 156 -10.68 -6.85 23.00
C PHE A 156 -11.56 -6.69 24.25
N GLN A 157 -10.95 -6.42 25.40
CA GLN A 157 -11.65 -6.05 26.63
C GLN A 157 -11.42 -4.56 26.91
N PRO A 158 -12.40 -3.88 27.55
CA PRO A 158 -12.25 -2.49 27.97
C PRO A 158 -10.98 -2.30 28.80
N ALA A 159 -10.21 -1.28 28.41
CA ALA A 159 -8.99 -0.86 29.09
C ALA A 159 -9.04 0.64 29.39
N GLN A 160 -7.94 1.21 29.87
CA GLN A 160 -7.87 2.64 30.10
C GLN A 160 -8.24 3.44 28.84
N PRO A 161 -8.90 4.61 28.99
CA PRO A 161 -9.23 5.47 27.86
C PRO A 161 -8.01 5.91 27.05
N THR A 162 -8.25 6.13 25.78
CA THR A 162 -7.36 6.80 24.83
C THR A 162 -8.12 7.93 24.15
N THR A 163 -7.63 8.41 23.00
CA THR A 163 -8.41 9.30 22.13
C THR A 163 -8.59 8.72 20.74
N VAL A 164 -9.64 9.13 20.06
CA VAL A 164 -9.90 8.76 18.66
C VAL A 164 -8.71 9.13 17.77
N GLY A 165 -8.15 10.33 17.96
CA GLY A 165 -6.97 10.78 17.23
C GLY A 165 -5.72 9.97 17.55
N LYS A 166 -5.50 9.59 18.82
CA LYS A 166 -4.36 8.73 19.18
C LYS A 166 -4.45 7.35 18.53
N ARG A 167 -5.64 6.75 18.47
CA ARG A 167 -5.88 5.51 17.73
C ARG A 167 -5.52 5.65 16.25
N ALA A 168 -5.91 6.76 15.63
CA ALA A 168 -5.61 7.01 14.22
C ALA A 168 -4.11 7.18 13.95
N THR A 169 -3.31 7.66 14.91
CA THR A 169 -1.85 7.72 14.74
C THR A 169 -1.20 6.34 14.63
N LEU A 170 -1.80 5.30 15.21
CA LEU A 170 -1.31 3.94 15.07
C LEU A 170 -1.42 3.47 13.61
N TRP A 171 -2.55 3.76 12.95
CA TRP A 171 -2.72 3.47 11.52
C TRP A 171 -1.76 4.30 10.65
N ALA A 172 -1.60 5.58 10.96
CA ALA A 172 -0.69 6.46 10.23
C ALA A 172 0.78 6.03 10.38
N GLN A 173 1.18 5.55 11.54
CA GLN A 173 2.53 5.03 11.79
C GLN A 173 2.83 3.80 10.95
N ASP A 174 1.89 2.85 10.83
CA ASP A 174 2.05 1.67 9.98
C ASP A 174 2.27 2.10 8.52
N VAL A 175 1.48 3.05 8.02
CA VAL A 175 1.61 3.57 6.65
C VAL A 175 2.94 4.32 6.45
N LEU A 176 3.46 5.02 7.45
CA LEU A 176 4.81 5.63 7.40
C LEU A 176 5.92 4.57 7.30
N MET A 177 5.78 3.44 8.00
CA MET A 177 6.70 2.32 7.89
C MET A 177 6.66 1.71 6.49
N ASP A 178 5.47 1.59 5.89
CA ASP A 178 5.31 1.13 4.50
C ASP A 178 5.98 2.08 3.50
N LEU A 179 5.81 3.39 3.68
CA LEU A 179 6.46 4.38 2.83
C LEU A 179 7.99 4.28 2.93
N THR A 180 8.52 4.09 4.13
CA THR A 180 9.96 3.91 4.36
C THR A 180 10.49 2.67 3.63
N ALA A 181 9.79 1.55 3.74
CA ALA A 181 10.15 0.31 3.04
C ALA A 181 10.09 0.47 1.51
N LEU A 182 9.05 1.15 1.02
CA LEU A 182 8.89 1.43 -0.41
C LEU A 182 10.01 2.34 -0.94
N GLU A 183 10.38 3.40 -0.22
CA GLU A 183 11.48 4.29 -0.59
C GLU A 183 12.82 3.56 -0.61
N PHE A 184 13.07 2.69 0.36
CA PHE A 184 14.25 1.84 0.33
C PHE A 184 14.26 0.96 -0.91
N GLN A 185 13.13 0.30 -1.23
CA GLN A 185 13.04 -0.53 -2.43
C GLN A 185 13.27 0.27 -3.70
N LEU A 186 12.68 1.46 -3.83
CA LEU A 186 12.92 2.35 -4.97
C LEU A 186 14.41 2.69 -5.14
N SER A 187 15.15 2.89 -4.05
CA SER A 187 16.58 3.15 -4.09
C SER A 187 17.40 1.96 -4.59
N GLN A 188 16.85 0.75 -4.55
CA GLN A 188 17.50 -0.48 -5.00
C GLN A 188 17.16 -0.86 -6.45
N MET A 189 16.22 -0.16 -7.08
CA MET A 189 15.80 -0.45 -8.45
C MET A 189 16.90 -0.07 -9.45
N LYS A 190 17.41 -1.07 -10.17
CA LYS A 190 18.43 -0.92 -11.21
C LYS A 190 18.01 -1.69 -12.44
N LEU A 191 18.36 -1.18 -13.63
CA LEU A 191 18.11 -1.91 -14.86
C LEU A 191 19.00 -3.17 -14.95
N LEU A 192 18.55 -4.15 -15.73
CA LEU A 192 19.43 -5.24 -16.17
C LEU A 192 20.60 -4.69 -16.99
N GLY A 193 20.31 -3.75 -17.89
CA GLY A 193 21.24 -3.27 -18.89
C GLY A 193 21.30 -4.18 -20.12
N SER A 194 22.39 -4.10 -20.85
CA SER A 194 22.68 -4.90 -22.06
C SER A 194 23.67 -6.01 -21.71
N LYS A 195 23.18 -7.09 -21.12
CA LYS A 195 24.05 -8.17 -20.57
C LYS A 195 24.31 -9.33 -21.51
N GLY A 196 23.45 -9.54 -22.53
CA GLY A 196 23.58 -10.64 -23.47
C GLY A 196 23.07 -11.98 -22.95
N THR A 197 23.40 -13.05 -23.65
CA THR A 197 22.78 -14.38 -23.50
C THR A 197 23.01 -14.99 -22.10
N THR A 198 24.19 -14.81 -21.54
CA THR A 198 24.59 -15.39 -20.25
C THR A 198 25.11 -14.35 -19.24
N GLY A 199 24.91 -13.07 -19.53
CA GLY A 199 25.38 -11.98 -18.68
C GLY A 199 26.82 -11.55 -18.91
N THR A 200 27.53 -12.15 -19.87
CA THR A 200 28.95 -11.88 -20.17
C THR A 200 29.19 -10.74 -21.14
N GLN A 201 28.16 -10.21 -21.77
CA GLN A 201 28.23 -9.16 -22.80
C GLN A 201 29.05 -9.56 -24.04
N ALA A 202 29.20 -10.86 -24.32
CA ALA A 202 30.08 -11.35 -25.38
C ALA A 202 29.75 -10.75 -26.77
N SER A 203 28.46 -10.61 -27.13
CA SER A 203 28.10 -9.99 -28.40
C SER A 203 28.48 -8.50 -28.48
N PHE A 204 28.52 -7.80 -27.37
CA PHE A 204 28.97 -6.40 -27.31
C PHE A 204 30.53 -6.32 -27.33
N VAL A 205 31.21 -7.32 -26.78
CA VAL A 205 32.68 -7.44 -26.94
C VAL A 205 33.04 -7.53 -28.42
N ASP A 206 32.31 -8.35 -29.17
CA ASP A 206 32.53 -8.47 -30.62
C ASP A 206 32.16 -7.17 -31.35
N LEU A 207 31.06 -6.53 -31.04
CA LEU A 207 30.60 -5.29 -31.68
C LEU A 207 31.56 -4.10 -31.46
N PHE A 208 32.21 -4.05 -30.31
CA PHE A 208 33.15 -2.98 -29.93
C PHE A 208 34.63 -3.37 -30.03
N ASP A 209 34.94 -4.43 -30.79
CA ASP A 209 36.32 -4.90 -31.00
C ASP A 209 37.11 -5.08 -29.70
N GLY A 210 36.45 -5.54 -28.64
CA GLY A 210 37.06 -5.77 -27.32
C GLY A 210 37.24 -4.52 -26.44
N ASP A 211 36.70 -3.37 -26.81
CA ASP A 211 36.80 -2.14 -26.03
C ASP A 211 35.90 -2.20 -24.80
N ASP A 212 36.48 -2.65 -23.68
CA ASP A 212 35.77 -2.82 -22.37
C ASP A 212 35.18 -1.53 -21.85
N GLU A 213 35.84 -0.39 -22.07
CA GLU A 213 35.33 0.91 -21.60
C GLU A 213 34.07 1.35 -22.34
N LYS A 214 33.96 1.08 -23.65
CA LYS A 214 32.75 1.31 -24.41
C LYS A 214 31.61 0.41 -23.97
N ILE A 215 31.88 -0.85 -23.64
CA ILE A 215 30.85 -1.79 -23.17
C ILE A 215 30.31 -1.37 -21.82
N LYS A 216 31.14 -0.91 -20.89
CA LYS A 216 30.72 -0.33 -19.61
C LYS A 216 29.92 0.95 -19.81
N ALA A 217 30.37 1.81 -20.72
CA ALA A 217 29.67 3.06 -21.06
C ALA A 217 28.30 2.81 -21.69
N LEU A 218 28.11 1.71 -22.42
CA LEU A 218 26.83 1.33 -23.01
C LEU A 218 25.73 1.16 -21.94
N ASP A 219 26.00 0.36 -20.91
CA ASP A 219 25.05 0.16 -19.81
C ASP A 219 24.72 1.48 -19.09
N LYS A 220 25.72 2.31 -18.84
CA LYS A 220 25.55 3.62 -18.21
C LYS A 220 24.63 4.53 -19.04
N LYS A 221 24.89 4.63 -20.36
CA LYS A 221 24.10 5.46 -21.28
C LYS A 221 22.66 4.98 -21.40
N ILE A 222 22.42 3.67 -21.47
CA ILE A 222 21.09 3.09 -21.47
C ILE A 222 20.36 3.45 -20.18
N ALA A 223 20.98 3.29 -19.01
CA ALA A 223 20.39 3.62 -17.74
C ALA A 223 19.98 5.10 -17.69
N GLU A 224 20.89 6.01 -18.03
CA GLU A 224 20.65 7.45 -18.06
C GLU A 224 19.50 7.83 -18.99
N LYS A 225 19.45 7.28 -20.22
CA LYS A 225 18.37 7.52 -21.19
C LYS A 225 17.00 7.02 -20.73
N MET A 226 16.99 5.95 -19.91
CA MET A 226 15.77 5.38 -19.32
C MET A 226 15.42 5.96 -17.94
N GLY A 227 16.19 6.94 -17.44
CA GLY A 227 15.92 7.63 -16.17
C GLY A 227 16.35 6.86 -14.93
N PHE A 228 17.32 5.94 -15.06
CA PHE A 228 17.88 5.16 -13.97
C PHE A 228 19.32 5.59 -13.66
N SER A 229 19.72 5.45 -12.40
CA SER A 229 21.08 5.80 -11.97
C SER A 229 22.13 4.78 -12.41
N SER A 230 21.75 3.51 -12.58
CA SER A 230 22.69 2.42 -12.92
C SER A 230 21.97 1.16 -13.39
N CYS A 231 22.77 0.25 -13.97
CA CYS A 231 22.41 -1.14 -14.18
C CYS A 231 23.02 -2.03 -13.08
N PHE A 232 22.51 -3.26 -12.95
CA PHE A 232 23.20 -4.26 -12.12
C PHE A 232 24.61 -4.54 -12.68
N SER A 233 25.57 -4.62 -11.80
CA SER A 233 26.98 -4.85 -12.18
C SER A 233 27.20 -6.26 -12.74
N VAL A 234 26.46 -7.24 -12.22
CA VAL A 234 26.50 -8.64 -12.65
C VAL A 234 25.09 -9.19 -12.77
N SER A 235 24.90 -10.10 -13.73
CA SER A 235 23.66 -10.84 -13.94
C SER A 235 23.93 -12.12 -14.73
N GLY A 236 22.96 -13.03 -14.80
CA GLY A 236 22.89 -14.00 -15.88
C GLY A 236 22.24 -13.37 -17.12
N GLN A 237 21.41 -14.12 -17.84
CA GLN A 237 20.60 -13.56 -18.92
C GLN A 237 19.56 -12.58 -18.40
N THR A 238 19.12 -12.77 -17.14
CA THR A 238 18.09 -11.97 -16.45
C THR A 238 18.69 -11.29 -15.22
N TYR A 239 18.01 -10.24 -14.73
CA TYR A 239 18.27 -9.77 -13.37
C TYR A 239 17.84 -10.85 -12.35
N SER A 240 18.42 -10.81 -11.16
CA SER A 240 18.04 -11.74 -10.09
C SER A 240 16.55 -11.63 -9.76
N ARG A 241 15.80 -12.72 -9.86
CA ARG A 241 14.37 -12.77 -9.51
C ARG A 241 14.09 -12.47 -8.02
N LYS A 242 15.15 -12.39 -7.23
CA LYS A 242 15.06 -11.88 -5.86
C LYS A 242 14.54 -10.44 -5.80
N LEU A 243 14.78 -9.62 -6.83
CA LEU A 243 14.21 -8.28 -6.94
C LEU A 243 12.69 -8.31 -6.95
N ASP A 244 12.08 -9.19 -7.72
CA ASP A 244 10.61 -9.37 -7.78
C ASP A 244 10.06 -9.74 -6.41
N SER A 245 10.72 -10.67 -5.72
CA SER A 245 10.36 -11.07 -4.35
C SER A 245 10.42 -9.89 -3.38
N GLN A 246 11.48 -9.08 -3.42
CA GLN A 246 11.61 -7.90 -2.56
C GLN A 246 10.52 -6.87 -2.82
N VAL A 247 10.18 -6.63 -4.09
CA VAL A 247 9.08 -5.72 -4.46
C VAL A 247 7.75 -6.23 -3.90
N LEU A 248 7.42 -7.51 -4.09
CA LEU A 248 6.17 -8.07 -3.58
C LEU A 248 6.10 -8.08 -2.03
N PHE A 249 7.23 -8.19 -1.33
CA PHE A 249 7.28 -8.01 0.13
C PHE A 249 6.87 -6.59 0.56
N VAL A 250 7.27 -5.57 -0.18
CA VAL A 250 6.81 -4.18 0.07
C VAL A 250 5.30 -4.08 -0.12
N LEU A 251 4.75 -4.64 -1.21
CA LEU A 251 3.30 -4.66 -1.44
C LEU A 251 2.56 -5.39 -0.31
N SER A 252 3.11 -6.49 0.17
CA SER A 252 2.56 -7.25 1.30
C SER A 252 2.55 -6.42 2.60
N GLY A 253 3.58 -5.63 2.86
CA GLY A 253 3.61 -4.71 4.00
C GLY A 253 2.44 -3.72 3.96
N ILE A 254 2.23 -3.08 2.82
CA ILE A 254 1.09 -2.16 2.61
C ILE A 254 -0.25 -2.88 2.84
N ALA A 255 -0.38 -4.09 2.34
CA ALA A 255 -1.59 -4.91 2.54
C ALA A 255 -1.83 -5.25 4.01
N GLN A 256 -0.77 -5.52 4.79
CA GLN A 256 -0.86 -5.79 6.23
C GLN A 256 -1.41 -4.56 6.98
N SER A 257 -0.86 -3.37 6.73
CA SER A 257 -1.29 -2.11 7.33
C SER A 257 -2.75 -1.80 6.99
N ALA A 258 -3.14 -1.96 5.74
CA ALA A 258 -4.51 -1.74 5.29
C ALA A 258 -5.49 -2.76 5.91
N SER A 259 -5.10 -4.02 6.03
CA SER A 259 -5.91 -5.06 6.68
C SER A 259 -6.11 -4.76 8.17
N LYS A 260 -5.06 -4.31 8.87
CA LYS A 260 -5.13 -3.91 10.28
C LYS A 260 -6.12 -2.76 10.47
N PHE A 261 -6.01 -1.70 9.70
CA PHE A 261 -6.94 -0.58 9.71
C PHE A 261 -8.39 -1.04 9.47
N SER A 262 -8.61 -1.84 8.42
CA SER A 262 -9.93 -2.30 8.03
C SER A 262 -10.59 -3.17 9.09
N ASN A 263 -9.82 -4.03 9.75
CA ASN A 263 -10.34 -4.84 10.85
C ASN A 263 -10.73 -3.97 12.05
N ASP A 264 -9.91 -2.99 12.43
CA ASP A 264 -10.25 -2.04 13.48
C ASP A 264 -11.53 -1.28 13.14
N LEU A 265 -11.65 -0.77 11.92
CA LEU A 265 -12.82 -0.01 11.48
C LEU A 265 -14.10 -0.86 11.50
N ARG A 266 -14.03 -2.13 11.07
CA ARG A 266 -15.15 -3.06 11.13
C ARG A 266 -15.62 -3.29 12.56
N LEU A 267 -14.70 -3.40 13.52
CA LEU A 267 -15.03 -3.50 14.94
C LEU A 267 -15.64 -2.19 15.48
N LEU A 268 -15.07 -1.05 15.11
CA LEU A 268 -15.60 0.27 15.51
C LEU A 268 -16.98 0.55 14.91
N GLN A 269 -17.23 0.09 13.69
CA GLN A 269 -18.55 0.19 13.06
C GLN A 269 -19.57 -0.76 13.71
N HIS A 270 -19.18 -1.98 14.10
CA HIS A 270 -20.00 -2.86 14.92
C HIS A 270 -20.43 -2.18 16.23
N MET A 271 -19.51 -1.46 16.87
CA MET A 271 -19.77 -0.69 18.09
C MET A 271 -20.54 0.62 17.82
N LYS A 272 -20.80 0.99 16.57
CA LYS A 272 -21.46 2.24 16.15
C LYS A 272 -20.69 3.50 16.57
N GLU A 273 -19.37 3.41 16.73
CA GLU A 273 -18.51 4.52 17.11
C GLU A 273 -17.97 5.27 15.92
N ILE A 274 -17.46 4.53 14.92
CA ILE A 274 -16.90 5.09 13.68
C ILE A 274 -17.33 4.19 12.52
N GLU A 275 -17.81 4.80 11.44
CA GLU A 275 -18.27 4.11 10.24
C GLU A 275 -17.50 4.56 9.00
N GLU A 276 -17.38 3.67 8.02
CA GLU A 276 -16.95 4.07 6.67
C GLU A 276 -17.99 4.94 5.99
N PRO A 277 -17.63 5.77 4.99
CA PRO A 277 -18.59 6.61 4.29
C PRO A 277 -19.65 5.78 3.58
N PHE A 278 -20.88 6.28 3.63
CA PHE A 278 -22.04 5.65 2.99
C PHE A 278 -22.74 6.68 2.09
N GLU A 279 -22.89 6.37 0.81
CA GLU A 279 -23.46 7.29 -0.15
C GLU A 279 -24.99 7.31 -0.08
N LYS A 280 -25.59 8.46 -0.41
CA LYS A 280 -27.05 8.68 -0.28
C LYS A 280 -27.92 7.64 -1.00
N LYS A 281 -27.43 7.09 -2.11
CA LYS A 281 -28.14 6.07 -2.91
C LYS A 281 -27.59 4.66 -2.75
N GLN A 282 -26.60 4.49 -1.89
CA GLN A 282 -26.01 3.18 -1.66
C GLN A 282 -26.98 2.27 -0.92
N ILE A 283 -27.07 1.01 -1.34
CA ILE A 283 -27.84 -0.03 -0.67
C ILE A 283 -26.88 -0.91 0.13
N GLY A 284 -27.04 -0.90 1.46
CA GLY A 284 -26.19 -1.69 2.36
C GLY A 284 -26.66 -3.13 2.54
N SER A 285 -27.94 -3.40 2.29
CA SER A 285 -28.54 -4.73 2.42
C SER A 285 -29.79 -4.83 1.55
N SER A 286 -29.95 -5.95 0.85
CA SER A 286 -31.14 -6.24 0.04
C SER A 286 -32.38 -6.56 0.88
N ALA A 287 -32.21 -7.02 2.13
CA ALA A 287 -33.31 -7.42 3.01
C ALA A 287 -33.62 -6.44 4.13
N MET A 288 -32.60 -5.69 4.60
CA MET A 288 -32.72 -4.78 5.75
C MET A 288 -32.21 -3.39 5.34
N ALA A 289 -33.11 -2.51 4.93
CA ALA A 289 -32.79 -1.19 4.37
C ALA A 289 -31.93 -0.29 5.29
N TYR A 290 -32.11 -0.42 6.61
CA TYR A 290 -31.31 0.33 7.60
C TYR A 290 -29.87 -0.15 7.74
N LYS A 291 -29.59 -1.39 7.39
CA LYS A 291 -28.29 -2.04 7.63
C LYS A 291 -27.19 -1.44 6.75
N ARG A 292 -26.16 -0.88 7.38
CA ARG A 292 -24.97 -0.37 6.72
C ARG A 292 -23.81 -1.35 6.93
N ASN A 293 -23.43 -2.06 5.90
CA ASN A 293 -22.32 -2.99 5.96
C ASN A 293 -21.00 -2.27 5.63
N PRO A 294 -19.87 -2.58 6.31
CA PRO A 294 -18.57 -2.01 6.01
C PRO A 294 -17.94 -2.66 4.77
N MET A 295 -18.62 -2.57 3.62
CA MET A 295 -18.25 -3.31 2.41
C MET A 295 -16.91 -2.91 1.83
N ARG A 296 -16.52 -1.63 1.96
CA ARG A 296 -15.22 -1.13 1.50
C ARG A 296 -14.10 -1.69 2.36
N SER A 297 -14.27 -1.69 3.67
CA SER A 297 -13.32 -2.28 4.63
C SER A 297 -13.21 -3.80 4.46
N GLU A 298 -14.31 -4.50 4.22
CA GLU A 298 -14.31 -5.93 3.92
C GLU A 298 -13.57 -6.24 2.62
N ARG A 299 -13.71 -5.39 1.60
CA ARG A 299 -12.97 -5.52 0.33
C ARG A 299 -11.47 -5.29 0.51
N ILE A 300 -11.06 -4.30 1.31
CA ILE A 300 -9.64 -4.11 1.65
C ILE A 300 -9.10 -5.39 2.31
N THR A 301 -9.77 -5.91 3.33
CA THR A 301 -9.33 -7.14 4.02
C THR A 301 -9.23 -8.32 3.05
N SER A 302 -10.17 -8.44 2.14
CA SER A 302 -10.21 -9.50 1.12
C SER A 302 -9.04 -9.40 0.14
N LEU A 303 -8.83 -8.22 -0.46
CA LEU A 303 -7.71 -7.98 -1.39
C LEU A 303 -6.35 -8.07 -0.68
N SER A 304 -6.27 -7.67 0.58
CA SER A 304 -5.03 -7.78 1.36
C SER A 304 -4.59 -9.22 1.55
N ARG A 305 -5.51 -10.15 1.79
CA ARG A 305 -5.17 -11.58 1.86
C ARG A 305 -4.60 -12.09 0.54
N TYR A 306 -5.13 -11.62 -0.60
CA TYR A 306 -4.62 -11.97 -1.91
C TYR A 306 -3.16 -11.52 -2.06
N VAL A 307 -2.86 -10.25 -1.78
CA VAL A 307 -1.51 -9.69 -1.88
C VAL A 307 -0.54 -10.39 -0.93
N MET A 308 -0.94 -10.63 0.32
CA MET A 308 -0.09 -11.32 1.30
C MET A 308 0.22 -12.77 0.90
N ALA A 309 -0.72 -13.46 0.26
CA ALA A 309 -0.50 -14.81 -0.25
C ALA A 309 0.34 -14.84 -1.53
N ASP A 310 0.21 -13.82 -2.37
CA ASP A 310 0.92 -13.72 -3.67
C ASP A 310 2.44 -13.62 -3.52
N VAL A 311 2.94 -13.13 -2.39
CA VAL A 311 4.39 -13.07 -2.06
C VAL A 311 5.11 -14.41 -2.23
N ILE A 312 4.41 -15.52 -2.05
CA ILE A 312 4.97 -16.86 -2.18
C ILE A 312 5.44 -17.12 -3.62
N ASN A 313 4.71 -16.63 -4.62
CA ASN A 313 5.03 -16.81 -6.04
C ASN A 313 6.44 -16.32 -6.38
N PRO A 314 6.79 -15.02 -6.25
CA PRO A 314 8.14 -14.56 -6.60
C PRO A 314 9.22 -15.10 -5.64
N SER A 315 8.86 -15.45 -4.39
CA SER A 315 9.81 -16.03 -3.43
C SER A 315 10.27 -17.42 -3.88
N VAL A 316 9.33 -18.27 -4.30
CA VAL A 316 9.64 -19.61 -4.83
C VAL A 316 10.36 -19.47 -6.17
N THR A 317 9.88 -18.60 -7.06
CA THR A 317 10.53 -18.34 -8.34
C THR A 317 12.02 -17.96 -8.16
N ALA A 318 12.32 -17.04 -7.24
CA ALA A 318 13.69 -16.63 -6.96
C ALA A 318 14.58 -17.79 -6.47
N GLY A 319 14.00 -18.68 -5.65
CA GLY A 319 14.74 -19.82 -5.07
C GLY A 319 14.92 -21.01 -6.00
N THR A 320 14.17 -21.07 -7.11
CA THR A 320 14.17 -22.22 -8.04
C THR A 320 14.77 -21.90 -9.42
N GLN A 321 15.30 -20.70 -9.64
CA GLN A 321 16.00 -20.39 -10.89
C GLN A 321 17.29 -21.22 -11.03
N TRP A 322 17.56 -21.63 -12.28
CA TRP A 322 18.72 -22.47 -12.59
C TRP A 322 19.79 -21.70 -13.34
N LEU A 323 21.02 -21.73 -12.81
CA LEU A 323 22.19 -21.17 -13.45
C LEU A 323 21.95 -19.75 -14.01
N GLU A 324 22.25 -19.49 -15.27
CA GLU A 324 22.13 -18.17 -15.89
C GLU A 324 20.73 -17.86 -16.41
N ARG A 325 19.86 -18.88 -16.59
CA ARG A 325 18.49 -18.73 -17.05
C ARG A 325 17.65 -19.98 -16.85
N SER A 326 16.45 -19.78 -16.35
CA SER A 326 15.36 -20.75 -16.33
C SER A 326 14.07 -20.04 -16.73
N LEU A 327 13.27 -20.60 -17.64
CA LEU A 327 12.08 -19.93 -18.20
C LEU A 327 10.82 -20.11 -17.35
N ASP A 328 10.88 -20.92 -16.30
CA ASP A 328 9.76 -21.20 -15.40
C ASP A 328 9.27 -19.99 -14.59
N ASP A 329 10.07 -18.92 -14.58
CA ASP A 329 9.69 -17.63 -14.00
C ASP A 329 8.59 -16.92 -14.84
N SER A 330 8.65 -17.04 -16.16
CA SER A 330 7.98 -16.16 -17.11
C SER A 330 6.46 -16.12 -16.95
N ALA A 331 5.80 -17.27 -16.99
CA ALA A 331 4.35 -17.34 -16.86
C ALA A 331 3.87 -16.91 -15.45
N ASN A 332 4.59 -17.32 -14.39
CA ASN A 332 4.25 -16.97 -13.03
C ASN A 332 4.32 -15.45 -12.79
N LYS A 333 5.45 -14.83 -13.18
CA LYS A 333 5.62 -13.38 -12.93
C LYS A 333 4.69 -12.49 -13.76
N ARG A 334 4.24 -12.94 -14.95
CA ARG A 334 3.23 -12.21 -15.75
C ARG A 334 1.89 -12.07 -15.02
N ILE A 335 1.59 -12.97 -14.11
CA ILE A 335 0.38 -12.97 -13.28
C ILE A 335 0.67 -12.32 -11.93
N SER A 336 1.60 -12.88 -11.17
CA SER A 336 1.84 -12.51 -9.77
C SER A 336 2.25 -11.05 -9.58
N ILE A 337 3.17 -10.54 -10.39
CA ILE A 337 3.63 -9.16 -10.26
C ILE A 337 2.52 -8.17 -10.64
N ALA A 338 1.89 -8.35 -11.80
CA ALA A 338 0.84 -7.46 -12.26
C ALA A 338 -0.34 -7.42 -11.28
N GLU A 339 -0.85 -8.58 -10.86
CA GLU A 339 -1.99 -8.65 -9.96
C GLU A 339 -1.64 -8.19 -8.54
N GLY A 340 -0.41 -8.39 -8.07
CA GLY A 340 0.07 -7.83 -6.82
C GLY A 340 0.00 -6.30 -6.80
N PHE A 341 0.46 -5.63 -7.85
CA PHE A 341 0.37 -4.17 -8.00
C PHE A 341 -1.08 -3.69 -8.15
N LEU A 342 -1.87 -4.34 -9.00
CA LEU A 342 -3.27 -3.95 -9.23
C LEU A 342 -4.10 -4.09 -7.94
N ALA A 343 -3.90 -5.15 -7.18
CA ALA A 343 -4.59 -5.36 -5.91
C ALA A 343 -4.16 -4.34 -4.85
N THR A 344 -2.86 -4.06 -4.72
CA THR A 344 -2.34 -3.06 -3.78
C THR A 344 -2.81 -1.66 -4.11
N ASP A 345 -2.87 -1.32 -5.38
CA ASP A 345 -3.43 -0.07 -5.88
C ASP A 345 -4.90 0.09 -5.48
N ALA A 346 -5.70 -0.93 -5.71
CA ALA A 346 -7.11 -0.97 -5.32
C ALA A 346 -7.31 -0.83 -3.80
N ILE A 347 -6.46 -1.48 -3.00
CA ILE A 347 -6.44 -1.36 -1.54
C ILE A 347 -6.23 0.09 -1.12
N LEU A 348 -5.23 0.77 -1.69
CA LEU A 348 -4.93 2.15 -1.34
C LEU A 348 -6.00 3.15 -1.80
N GLU A 349 -6.62 2.92 -2.98
CA GLU A 349 -7.78 3.70 -3.44
C GLU A 349 -8.93 3.62 -2.43
N LEU A 350 -9.28 2.41 -2.00
CA LEU A 350 -10.33 2.20 -1.00
C LEU A 350 -9.96 2.81 0.36
N TYR A 351 -8.71 2.66 0.79
CA TYR A 351 -8.26 3.19 2.08
C TYR A 351 -8.31 4.72 2.11
N ILE A 352 -7.82 5.39 1.07
CA ILE A 352 -7.89 6.85 0.92
C ILE A 352 -9.35 7.31 0.92
N ASN A 353 -10.22 6.64 0.17
CA ASN A 353 -11.64 6.95 0.10
C ASN A 353 -12.33 6.83 1.47
N ILE A 354 -12.10 5.74 2.18
CA ILE A 354 -12.66 5.52 3.52
C ILE A 354 -12.21 6.62 4.48
N VAL A 355 -10.90 6.89 4.57
CA VAL A 355 -10.37 7.90 5.50
C VAL A 355 -10.88 9.30 5.18
N SER A 356 -11.09 9.60 3.89
CA SER A 356 -11.65 10.89 3.47
C SER A 356 -13.08 11.14 3.93
N GLY A 357 -13.83 10.08 4.26
CA GLY A 357 -15.25 10.16 4.60
C GLY A 357 -15.63 9.48 5.91
N LEU A 358 -14.69 9.14 6.79
CA LEU A 358 -14.99 8.53 8.10
C LEU A 358 -16.04 9.33 8.88
N VAL A 359 -17.05 8.63 9.35
CA VAL A 359 -18.12 9.18 10.18
C VAL A 359 -17.89 8.78 11.63
N VAL A 360 -17.76 9.77 12.51
CA VAL A 360 -17.58 9.57 13.95
C VAL A 360 -18.87 9.90 14.68
N TYR A 361 -19.27 9.06 15.62
CA TYR A 361 -20.47 9.23 16.45
C TYR A 361 -20.09 9.54 17.92
N PRO A 362 -19.85 10.81 18.29
CA PRO A 362 -19.37 11.19 19.62
C PRO A 362 -20.25 10.69 20.76
N LYS A 363 -21.57 10.67 20.56
CA LYS A 363 -22.51 10.24 21.62
C LYS A 363 -22.48 8.74 21.89
N MET A 364 -22.14 7.93 20.87
CA MET A 364 -21.93 6.48 21.08
C MET A 364 -20.62 6.21 21.78
N ILE A 365 -19.57 6.95 21.41
CA ILE A 365 -18.27 6.89 22.09
C ILE A 365 -18.41 7.29 23.56
N GLU A 366 -19.07 8.40 23.84
CA GLU A 366 -19.36 8.88 25.20
C GLU A 366 -20.16 7.83 26.01
N LYS A 367 -21.17 7.22 25.40
CA LYS A 367 -21.98 6.18 26.06
C LYS A 367 -21.12 4.98 26.47
N HIS A 368 -20.36 4.41 25.56
CA HIS A 368 -19.51 3.24 25.87
C HIS A 368 -18.45 3.58 26.91
N LEU A 369 -17.86 4.77 26.83
CA LEU A 369 -16.88 5.22 27.81
C LEU A 369 -17.51 5.35 29.20
N ASN A 370 -18.70 5.95 29.31
CA ASN A 370 -19.40 6.14 30.58
C ASN A 370 -19.88 4.81 31.19
N ASP A 371 -20.19 3.80 30.40
CA ASP A 371 -20.56 2.47 30.89
C ASP A 371 -19.40 1.78 31.64
N GLU A 372 -18.14 2.06 31.27
CA GLU A 372 -16.94 1.41 31.84
C GLU A 372 -16.13 2.31 32.78
N LEU A 373 -16.24 3.63 32.65
CA LEU A 373 -15.44 4.60 33.39
C LEU A 373 -15.56 4.47 34.93
N PRO A 374 -16.73 4.11 35.52
CA PRO A 374 -16.82 3.87 36.97
C PRO A 374 -15.84 2.82 37.49
N PHE A 375 -15.61 1.73 36.74
CA PHE A 375 -14.64 0.71 37.13
C PHE A 375 -13.18 1.19 36.99
N MET A 376 -12.91 2.08 36.06
CA MET A 376 -11.57 2.63 35.81
C MET A 376 -11.21 3.72 36.82
N ALA A 377 -12.20 4.46 37.30
CA ALA A 377 -12.02 5.55 38.24
C ALA A 377 -11.90 5.10 39.72
N THR A 378 -11.99 3.82 40.00
CA THR A 378 -11.98 3.28 41.37
C THR A 378 -10.75 3.70 42.17
N GLU A 379 -9.57 3.78 41.56
CA GLU A 379 -8.38 4.27 42.23
C GLU A 379 -8.47 5.76 42.59
N ASN A 380 -8.96 6.59 41.70
CA ASN A 380 -9.16 8.02 41.92
C ASN A 380 -10.16 8.27 43.04
N ILE A 381 -11.28 7.53 43.03
CA ILE A 381 -12.29 7.56 44.09
C ILE A 381 -11.68 7.13 45.42
N LEU A 382 -10.91 6.07 45.43
CA LEU A 382 -10.17 5.59 46.62
C LEU A 382 -9.28 6.69 47.19
N MET A 383 -8.49 7.34 46.35
CA MET A 383 -7.56 8.38 46.76
C MET A 383 -8.28 9.62 47.35
N GLU A 384 -9.42 10.01 46.75
CA GLU A 384 -10.23 11.10 47.31
C GLU A 384 -10.84 10.74 48.67
N ALA A 385 -11.31 9.53 48.87
CA ALA A 385 -11.79 9.06 50.15
C ALA A 385 -10.67 8.99 51.20
N VAL A 386 -9.46 8.59 50.80
CA VAL A 386 -8.29 8.58 51.70
C VAL A 386 -7.90 10.01 52.12
N LYS A 387 -7.94 10.99 51.23
CA LYS A 387 -7.72 12.40 51.55
C LYS A 387 -8.67 12.92 52.66
N LYS A 388 -9.88 12.36 52.70
CA LYS A 388 -10.87 12.66 53.75
C LYS A 388 -10.70 11.85 55.04
N GLY A 389 -9.59 11.13 55.18
CA GLY A 389 -9.25 10.40 56.40
C GLY A 389 -9.62 8.91 56.37
N GLY A 390 -10.07 8.38 55.27
CA GLY A 390 -10.40 6.97 55.13
C GLY A 390 -9.17 6.06 55.11
N ASN A 391 -9.32 4.83 55.61
CA ASN A 391 -8.26 3.82 55.61
C ASN A 391 -8.18 3.19 54.22
N ARG A 392 -7.03 3.34 53.56
CA ARG A 392 -6.81 2.89 52.18
C ARG A 392 -7.11 1.40 51.98
N GLN A 393 -6.69 0.54 52.88
CA GLN A 393 -6.85 -0.93 52.75
C GLN A 393 -8.32 -1.32 52.88
N THR A 394 -9.00 -0.76 53.88
CA THR A 394 -10.43 -1.01 54.08
C THR A 394 -11.26 -0.51 52.90
N LEU A 395 -10.98 0.71 52.47
CA LEU A 395 -11.71 1.29 51.29
C LEU A 395 -11.44 0.52 50.01
N HIS A 396 -10.24 -0.01 49.83
CA HIS A 396 -9.93 -0.84 48.64
C HIS A 396 -10.76 -2.13 48.66
N GLU A 397 -10.93 -2.79 49.80
CA GLU A 397 -11.76 -3.99 49.89
C GLU A 397 -13.25 -3.66 49.67
N GLU A 398 -13.73 -2.55 50.14
CA GLU A 398 -15.11 -2.12 49.90
C GLU A 398 -15.32 -1.77 48.42
N ILE A 399 -14.36 -1.09 47.76
CA ILE A 399 -14.42 -0.86 46.30
C ILE A 399 -14.47 -2.20 45.53
N ARG A 400 -13.65 -3.17 45.93
CA ARG A 400 -13.68 -4.50 45.32
C ARG A 400 -15.06 -5.15 45.47
N ARG A 401 -15.64 -5.11 46.67
CA ARG A 401 -16.97 -5.66 46.93
C ARG A 401 -18.07 -4.97 46.13
N HIS A 402 -18.08 -3.65 46.08
CA HIS A 402 -19.02 -2.85 45.29
C HIS A 402 -18.83 -3.07 43.79
N SER A 403 -17.60 -3.18 43.29
CA SER A 403 -17.29 -3.45 41.90
C SER A 403 -17.79 -4.83 41.43
N MET A 404 -17.62 -5.85 42.30
CA MET A 404 -18.16 -7.19 41.99
C MET A 404 -19.68 -7.21 41.95
N ALA A 405 -20.33 -6.49 42.85
CA ALA A 405 -21.77 -6.37 42.88
C ALA A 405 -22.32 -5.60 41.68
N ALA A 406 -21.69 -4.47 41.31
CA ALA A 406 -22.05 -3.68 40.14
C ALA A 406 -21.81 -4.48 38.84
N GLY A 407 -20.68 -5.23 38.79
CA GLY A 407 -20.41 -6.14 37.67
C GLY A 407 -21.48 -7.22 37.47
N ALA A 408 -22.04 -7.73 38.60
CA ALA A 408 -23.18 -8.68 38.53
C ALA A 408 -24.45 -7.99 38.00
N VAL A 409 -24.74 -6.77 38.43
CA VAL A 409 -25.88 -5.99 37.92
C VAL A 409 -25.79 -5.81 36.40
N VAL A 410 -24.60 -5.46 35.89
CA VAL A 410 -24.40 -5.31 34.45
C VAL A 410 -24.51 -6.62 33.69
N LYS A 411 -23.82 -7.68 34.16
CA LYS A 411 -23.63 -8.92 33.38
C LYS A 411 -24.76 -9.93 33.59
N VAL A 412 -25.33 -9.99 34.77
CA VAL A 412 -26.38 -10.98 35.12
C VAL A 412 -27.78 -10.39 34.93
N GLU A 413 -27.97 -9.12 35.35
CA GLU A 413 -29.29 -8.48 35.30
C GLU A 413 -29.51 -7.64 34.05
N GLY A 414 -28.46 -7.35 33.26
CA GLY A 414 -28.53 -6.50 32.07
C GLY A 414 -28.89 -5.04 32.34
N LYS A 415 -28.64 -4.57 33.57
CA LYS A 415 -28.95 -3.20 34.00
C LYS A 415 -27.71 -2.28 33.88
N PRO A 416 -27.89 -0.96 33.90
CA PRO A 416 -26.79 0.00 33.94
C PRO A 416 -25.86 -0.22 35.13
N ASN A 417 -24.60 0.18 34.97
CA ASN A 417 -23.59 0.15 36.05
C ASN A 417 -23.97 1.11 37.18
N ASP A 418 -24.14 0.60 38.38
CA ASP A 418 -24.55 1.33 39.60
C ASP A 418 -23.41 1.50 40.61
N LEU A 419 -22.15 1.29 40.21
CA LEU A 419 -21.00 1.36 41.13
C LEU A 419 -20.87 2.70 41.83
N VAL A 420 -21.10 3.78 41.11
CA VAL A 420 -20.99 5.15 41.62
C VAL A 420 -22.02 5.40 42.74
N GLU A 421 -23.27 5.00 42.52
CA GLU A 421 -24.37 5.08 43.45
C GLU A 421 -24.12 4.22 44.71
N ARG A 422 -23.56 3.02 44.55
CA ARG A 422 -23.18 2.12 45.63
C ARG A 422 -22.11 2.74 46.56
N ILE A 423 -21.06 3.30 45.93
CA ILE A 423 -20.00 3.95 46.69
C ILE A 423 -20.51 5.21 47.41
N ALA A 424 -21.36 6.02 46.74
CA ALA A 424 -21.95 7.21 47.35
C ALA A 424 -22.87 6.91 48.52
N ALA A 425 -23.54 5.75 48.50
CA ALA A 425 -24.41 5.30 49.59
C ALA A 425 -23.66 4.67 50.76
N ASP A 426 -22.37 4.35 50.60
CA ASP A 426 -21.54 3.75 51.63
C ASP A 426 -20.84 4.82 52.50
N PRO A 427 -21.24 4.98 53.79
CA PRO A 427 -20.70 6.04 54.64
C PRO A 427 -19.18 5.92 54.89
N MET A 428 -18.57 4.77 54.63
CA MET A 428 -17.14 4.56 54.80
C MET A 428 -16.30 5.44 53.88
N PHE A 429 -16.84 5.83 52.71
CA PHE A 429 -16.10 6.67 51.74
C PHE A 429 -16.13 8.15 52.10
N SER A 430 -17.13 8.60 52.87
CA SER A 430 -17.33 10.02 53.19
C SER A 430 -17.32 10.94 51.95
N LEU A 431 -17.79 10.45 50.82
CA LEU A 431 -17.88 11.15 49.52
C LEU A 431 -19.35 11.32 49.10
N THR A 432 -19.66 12.50 48.64
CA THR A 432 -20.96 12.75 47.99
C THR A 432 -20.95 12.19 46.56
N LEU A 433 -22.15 11.97 46.02
CA LEU A 433 -22.31 11.54 44.64
C LEU A 433 -21.63 12.49 43.63
N ASP A 434 -21.71 13.81 43.89
CA ASP A 434 -21.12 14.83 43.02
C ASP A 434 -19.58 14.79 43.10
N GLU A 435 -18.99 14.55 44.28
CA GLU A 435 -17.56 14.38 44.42
C GLU A 435 -17.03 13.15 43.70
N ILE A 436 -17.78 12.05 43.71
CA ILE A 436 -17.45 10.83 42.99
C ILE A 436 -17.54 11.08 41.50
N LYS A 437 -18.63 11.70 41.02
CA LYS A 437 -18.82 12.05 39.60
C LYS A 437 -17.74 12.99 39.07
N ALA A 438 -17.20 13.87 39.93
CA ALA A 438 -16.09 14.73 39.57
C ALA A 438 -14.79 13.97 39.24
N GLN A 439 -14.65 12.74 39.73
CA GLN A 439 -13.51 11.87 39.41
C GLN A 439 -13.68 11.16 38.06
N LEU A 440 -14.92 11.13 37.53
CA LEU A 440 -15.26 10.43 36.27
C LEU A 440 -15.07 11.30 35.01
N LYS A 441 -14.11 12.22 35.02
CA LYS A 441 -13.78 13.04 33.88
C LYS A 441 -12.85 12.24 32.93
N PRO A 442 -13.28 11.91 31.71
CA PRO A 442 -12.48 11.10 30.78
C PRO A 442 -11.08 11.64 30.54
N GLU A 443 -10.93 12.97 30.54
CA GLU A 443 -9.66 13.67 30.31
C GLU A 443 -8.58 13.32 31.36
N ASN A 444 -8.98 12.88 32.54
CA ASN A 444 -8.04 12.45 33.60
C ASN A 444 -7.39 11.09 33.31
N PHE A 445 -7.90 10.34 32.32
CA PHE A 445 -7.48 8.95 32.07
C PHE A 445 -6.79 8.74 30.72
N ILE A 446 -6.73 9.75 29.84
CA ILE A 446 -6.13 9.65 28.50
C ILE A 446 -4.63 9.90 28.46
N GLY A 447 -4.02 10.18 29.62
CA GLY A 447 -2.58 10.43 29.73
C GLY A 447 -2.10 11.53 28.77
N ARG A 448 -1.03 11.23 28.03
CA ARG A 448 -0.43 12.14 27.05
C ARG A 448 -0.97 11.95 25.63
N ALA A 449 -2.11 11.29 25.43
CA ALA A 449 -2.60 10.97 24.09
C ALA A 449 -2.72 12.20 23.15
N PRO A 450 -3.29 13.35 23.56
CA PRO A 450 -3.34 14.53 22.70
C PRO A 450 -1.96 15.07 22.33
N GLN A 451 -1.03 15.12 23.30
CA GLN A 451 0.35 15.59 23.09
C GLN A 451 1.11 14.64 22.15
N GLN A 452 0.96 13.33 22.33
CA GLN A 452 1.58 12.32 21.46
C GLN A 452 1.09 12.44 20.02
N VAL A 453 -0.18 12.75 19.78
CA VAL A 453 -0.70 13.01 18.42
C VAL A 453 -0.01 14.23 17.81
N THR A 454 0.10 15.32 18.57
CA THR A 454 0.77 16.54 18.09
C THR A 454 2.25 16.29 17.80
N GLU A 455 2.97 15.66 18.75
CA GLU A 455 4.38 15.32 18.60
C GLU A 455 4.64 14.43 17.38
N PHE A 456 3.80 13.41 17.16
CA PHE A 456 3.89 12.52 15.99
C PHE A 456 3.66 13.27 14.69
N ILE A 457 2.65 14.16 14.64
CA ILE A 457 2.38 14.93 13.43
C ILE A 457 3.53 15.88 13.12
N GLU A 458 4.03 16.60 14.12
CA GLU A 458 5.13 17.58 13.93
C GLU A 458 6.46 16.89 13.61
N GLY A 459 6.79 15.80 14.33
CA GLY A 459 8.09 15.13 14.23
C GLY A 459 8.22 14.14 13.10
N ASP A 460 7.19 13.34 12.87
CA ASP A 460 7.27 12.21 11.93
C ASP A 460 6.53 12.48 10.61
N VAL A 461 5.35 13.11 10.67
CA VAL A 461 4.50 13.30 9.48
C VAL A 461 4.89 14.52 8.66
N LYS A 462 4.99 15.69 9.28
CA LYS A 462 5.26 16.96 8.55
C LYS A 462 6.52 16.91 7.70
N PRO A 463 7.67 16.37 8.17
CA PRO A 463 8.86 16.25 7.34
C PRO A 463 8.62 15.43 6.06
N VAL A 464 7.83 14.36 6.16
CA VAL A 464 7.46 13.52 5.02
C VAL A 464 6.56 14.28 4.04
N LEU A 465 5.54 14.96 4.54
CA LEU A 465 4.62 15.73 3.68
C LEU A 465 5.32 16.90 3.00
N GLU A 466 6.27 17.57 3.66
CA GLU A 466 7.07 18.63 3.02
C GLU A 466 7.98 18.06 1.95
N LYS A 467 8.65 16.93 2.21
CA LYS A 467 9.48 16.24 1.22
C LYS A 467 8.71 15.89 -0.05
N TYR A 468 7.45 15.51 0.08
CA TYR A 468 6.59 15.03 -1.01
C TYR A 468 5.43 15.98 -1.34
N LYS A 469 5.56 17.27 -1.05
CA LYS A 469 4.47 18.24 -1.26
C LYS A 469 3.91 18.24 -2.68
N ASP A 470 4.74 18.00 -3.68
CA ASP A 470 4.32 17.96 -5.09
C ASP A 470 3.46 16.73 -5.43
N LEU A 471 3.38 15.75 -4.54
CA LEU A 471 2.54 14.55 -4.70
C LEU A 471 1.17 14.68 -4.01
N LEU A 472 0.97 15.72 -3.20
CA LEU A 472 -0.26 15.93 -2.44
C LEU A 472 -1.42 16.36 -3.35
N GLY A 473 -2.65 16.25 -2.82
CA GLY A 473 -3.87 16.67 -3.53
C GLY A 473 -4.51 15.57 -4.39
N LEU A 474 -4.13 14.31 -4.18
CA LEU A 474 -4.76 13.19 -4.87
C LEU A 474 -6.21 13.02 -4.39
N GLU A 475 -7.15 13.08 -5.33
CA GLU A 475 -8.52 12.64 -5.15
C GLU A 475 -8.72 11.27 -5.79
N VAL A 476 -9.47 10.39 -5.11
CA VAL A 476 -9.76 9.05 -5.58
C VAL A 476 -11.25 8.86 -5.80
N GLU A 477 -11.61 8.19 -6.88
CA GLU A 477 -12.98 7.83 -7.20
C GLU A 477 -13.11 6.31 -7.23
N ILE A 478 -13.94 5.76 -6.33
CA ILE A 478 -14.25 4.33 -6.35
C ILE A 478 -15.40 4.04 -7.31
N LYS A 479 -15.22 2.97 -8.09
CA LYS A 479 -16.21 2.58 -9.09
C LYS A 479 -17.31 1.68 -8.53
N VAL A 480 -17.06 0.98 -7.44
CA VAL A 480 -17.97 -0.01 -6.84
C VAL A 480 -17.76 -0.13 -5.34
#